data_03cb4bfd0fbc891177fed7ad10f1dbd8
#
_entry.id   03cb4bfd0fbc891177fed7ad10f1dbd8
#
_cell.length_a   1.000
_cell.length_b   1.000
_cell.length_c   1.000
_cell.angle_alpha   90.00
_cell.angle_beta   90.00
_cell.angle_gamma   90.00
#
_symmetry.space_group_name_H-M   'P 1'
#
loop_
_entity.id
_entity.type
_entity.pdbx_description
1 polymer ?
#
loop_
_entity_poly.entity_id
_entity_poly.type
_entity_poly.pdbx_seq_one_letter_code
_entity_poly.pdbx_strand_id
1 'polypeptide(L)'
;MENLNTKDEKVMNGKFEDEKYSFDDLMNIIRRLRAKDGCPWDREQTHESLKQCLIEEAYEVIEAINNQDYRNLCEELGDVLLQVVMHAAIAEEGKEFTIEDVIGGECKKMINRHPHVFGNLEVKDSQTVLSNWEEIKQKEKKYENISDSILNIPKALPANIRAEKVQKKAAKAGLEFESYDQVLGKVYEELEELKEARKIGQKSYVEEEFGDLMFSIVNLSRFLHVNAENSLTNATNKFINRFVGVESFARQEGKHLWEMSASEIDTLWGRVK
;
A
#
# COMPACT_ATOMS: atom_id res chain seq x y z
N MET A 1 -9.29 -45.98 2.72
CA MET A 1 -8.30 -45.54 1.72
C MET A 1 -9.11 -44.86 0.64
N GLU A 2 -9.30 -43.55 0.80
CA GLU A 2 -9.96 -42.74 -0.22
C GLU A 2 -8.98 -42.58 -1.38
N ASN A 3 -9.50 -42.73 -2.59
CA ASN A 3 -8.75 -42.56 -3.83
C ASN A 3 -8.31 -41.12 -3.93
N LEU A 4 -7.03 -40.83 -3.67
CA LEU A 4 -6.39 -39.60 -4.08
C LEU A 4 -6.61 -39.42 -5.58
N ASN A 5 -7.17 -38.28 -5.95
CA ASN A 5 -7.45 -37.92 -7.33
C ASN A 5 -6.12 -37.90 -8.10
N THR A 6 -6.09 -38.43 -9.33
CA THR A 6 -4.86 -38.53 -10.16
C THR A 6 -4.09 -37.20 -10.33
N LYS A 7 -4.75 -36.05 -10.10
CA LYS A 7 -4.15 -34.74 -10.09
C LYS A 7 -3.28 -34.49 -8.83
N ASP A 8 -3.76 -34.96 -7.68
CA ASP A 8 -3.02 -34.83 -6.40
C ASP A 8 -1.73 -35.67 -6.43
N GLU A 9 -1.77 -36.86 -7.08
CA GLU A 9 -0.55 -37.67 -7.29
C GLU A 9 0.50 -36.99 -8.18
N LYS A 10 0.07 -36.17 -9.15
CA LYS A 10 1.00 -35.46 -10.05
C LYS A 10 1.70 -34.30 -9.34
N VAL A 11 0.96 -33.53 -8.53
CA VAL A 11 1.53 -32.47 -7.66
C VAL A 11 2.58 -33.06 -6.72
N MET A 12 2.33 -34.26 -6.18
CA MET A 12 3.25 -34.98 -5.29
C MET A 12 4.53 -35.48 -5.99
N ASN A 13 4.50 -35.66 -7.31
CA ASN A 13 5.61 -36.26 -8.08
C ASN A 13 6.45 -35.24 -8.90
N GLY A 14 6.19 -33.93 -8.79
CA GLY A 14 7.02 -32.87 -9.39
C GLY A 14 7.08 -32.86 -10.92
N LYS A 15 6.03 -33.30 -11.61
CA LYS A 15 5.94 -33.28 -13.09
C LYS A 15 5.02 -32.12 -13.52
N PHE A 16 5.61 -30.99 -13.86
CA PHE A 16 4.94 -29.69 -13.98
C PHE A 16 5.01 -29.04 -15.38
N GLU A 17 5.33 -29.78 -16.42
CA GLU A 17 5.37 -29.23 -17.77
C GLU A 17 3.97 -29.24 -18.40
N ASP A 18 3.48 -28.07 -18.83
CA ASP A 18 2.24 -27.81 -19.59
C ASP A 18 0.87 -27.99 -18.87
N GLU A 19 0.77 -28.00 -17.55
CA GLU A 19 -0.51 -28.08 -16.86
C GLU A 19 -1.02 -26.70 -16.39
N LYS A 20 -2.33 -26.45 -16.55
CA LYS A 20 -3.02 -25.29 -15.95
C LYS A 20 -3.35 -25.59 -14.50
N TYR A 21 -2.79 -24.80 -13.59
CA TYR A 21 -3.08 -24.89 -12.16
C TYR A 21 -4.31 -24.05 -11.81
N SER A 22 -5.08 -24.54 -10.84
CA SER A 22 -6.20 -23.84 -10.23
C SER A 22 -5.79 -23.22 -8.88
N PHE A 23 -6.68 -22.43 -8.31
CA PHE A 23 -6.52 -21.91 -6.95
C PHE A 23 -6.42 -23.05 -5.91
N ASP A 24 -7.21 -24.10 -6.07
CA ASP A 24 -7.18 -25.26 -5.17
C ASP A 24 -5.84 -26.00 -5.28
N ASP A 25 -5.26 -26.09 -6.48
CA ASP A 25 -3.93 -26.66 -6.67
C ASP A 25 -2.88 -25.86 -5.88
N LEU A 26 -2.92 -24.51 -5.92
CA LEU A 26 -2.03 -23.66 -5.14
C LEU A 26 -2.21 -23.89 -3.63
N MET A 27 -3.45 -23.93 -3.14
CA MET A 27 -3.72 -24.24 -1.73
C MET A 27 -3.14 -25.58 -1.30
N ASN A 28 -3.30 -26.62 -2.12
CA ASN A 28 -2.79 -27.96 -1.83
C ASN A 28 -1.24 -27.99 -1.84
N ILE A 29 -0.61 -27.26 -2.75
CA ILE A 29 0.85 -27.09 -2.78
C ILE A 29 1.32 -26.46 -1.46
N ILE A 30 0.72 -25.38 -1.02
CA ILE A 30 1.11 -24.71 0.22
C ILE A 30 0.86 -25.59 1.45
N ARG A 31 -0.29 -26.26 1.54
CA ARG A 31 -0.54 -27.24 2.62
C ARG A 31 0.51 -28.36 2.62
N ARG A 32 0.95 -28.81 1.44
CA ARG A 32 1.99 -29.83 1.32
C ARG A 32 3.37 -29.32 1.75
N LEU A 33 3.73 -28.09 1.37
CA LEU A 33 4.98 -27.46 1.79
C LEU A 33 5.03 -27.28 3.32
N ARG A 34 3.92 -26.96 3.94
CA ARG A 34 3.80 -26.78 5.40
C ARG A 34 3.56 -28.07 6.19
N ALA A 35 3.32 -29.21 5.53
CA ALA A 35 3.14 -30.50 6.18
C ALA A 35 4.39 -30.93 6.99
N LYS A 36 4.22 -31.86 7.94
CA LYS A 36 5.30 -32.33 8.86
C LYS A 36 6.56 -32.79 8.12
N ASP A 37 6.40 -33.38 6.95
CA ASP A 37 7.43 -33.89 6.05
C ASP A 37 7.64 -32.97 4.83
N GLY A 38 7.12 -31.74 4.86
CA GLY A 38 7.26 -30.71 3.84
C GLY A 38 8.55 -29.90 3.98
N CYS A 39 8.50 -28.67 3.49
CA CYS A 39 9.63 -27.76 3.54
C CYS A 39 9.86 -27.19 4.96
N PRO A 40 11.03 -27.34 5.59
CA PRO A 40 11.29 -26.81 6.92
C PRO A 40 11.09 -25.30 7.01
N TRP A 41 11.53 -24.55 5.99
CA TRP A 41 11.44 -23.10 5.95
C TRP A 41 9.97 -22.62 5.91
N ASP A 42 9.15 -23.17 5.00
CA ASP A 42 7.74 -22.82 4.91
C ASP A 42 6.98 -23.15 6.19
N ARG A 43 7.32 -24.26 6.81
CA ARG A 43 6.69 -24.71 8.05
C ARG A 43 7.01 -23.82 9.25
N GLU A 44 8.19 -23.19 9.28
CA GLU A 44 8.58 -22.25 10.33
C GLU A 44 7.91 -20.87 10.19
N GLN A 45 7.32 -20.57 9.03
CA GLN A 45 6.69 -19.27 8.81
C GLN A 45 5.47 -19.08 9.71
N THR A 46 5.34 -17.84 10.19
CA THR A 46 4.23 -17.36 11.04
C THR A 46 3.61 -16.11 10.41
N HIS A 47 2.43 -15.71 10.90
CA HIS A 47 1.84 -14.43 10.52
C HIS A 47 2.79 -13.25 10.73
N GLU A 48 3.61 -13.30 11.78
CA GLU A 48 4.58 -12.24 12.11
C GLU A 48 5.76 -12.21 11.15
N SER A 49 6.34 -13.39 10.82
CA SER A 49 7.51 -13.46 9.92
C SER A 49 7.18 -13.05 8.49
N LEU A 50 5.95 -13.27 8.03
CA LEU A 50 5.51 -12.95 6.67
C LEU A 50 5.04 -11.50 6.47
N LYS A 51 4.95 -10.68 7.52
CA LYS A 51 4.52 -9.27 7.41
C LYS A 51 5.38 -8.47 6.43
N GLN A 52 6.69 -8.66 6.50
CA GLN A 52 7.62 -7.93 5.66
C GLN A 52 7.43 -8.32 4.19
N CYS A 53 7.35 -9.62 3.91
CA CYS A 53 7.12 -10.11 2.55
C CYS A 53 5.83 -9.56 1.95
N LEU A 54 4.71 -9.59 2.69
CA LEU A 54 3.43 -9.03 2.21
C LEU A 54 3.54 -7.55 1.82
N ILE A 55 4.34 -6.76 2.54
CA ILE A 55 4.57 -5.35 2.22
C ILE A 55 5.44 -5.22 0.97
N GLU A 56 6.49 -6.01 0.85
CA GLU A 56 7.41 -6.03 -0.30
C GLU A 56 6.65 -6.36 -1.58
N GLU A 57 5.93 -7.50 -1.63
CA GLU A 57 5.13 -7.90 -2.79
C GLU A 57 4.08 -6.83 -3.16
N ALA A 58 3.44 -6.21 -2.17
CA ALA A 58 2.49 -5.13 -2.45
C ALA A 58 3.14 -3.91 -3.12
N TYR A 59 4.38 -3.57 -2.76
CA TYR A 59 5.13 -2.48 -3.39
C TYR A 59 5.68 -2.88 -4.77
N GLU A 60 6.05 -4.14 -4.99
CA GLU A 60 6.49 -4.67 -6.27
C GLU A 60 5.34 -4.67 -7.29
N VAL A 61 4.11 -5.01 -6.87
CA VAL A 61 2.88 -4.78 -7.66
C VAL A 61 2.72 -3.31 -8.06
N ILE A 62 2.92 -2.38 -7.12
CA ILE A 62 2.80 -0.94 -7.40
C ILE A 62 3.88 -0.49 -8.40
N GLU A 63 5.11 -1.00 -8.25
CA GLU A 63 6.21 -0.70 -9.17
C GLU A 63 5.93 -1.21 -10.58
N ALA A 64 5.47 -2.45 -10.72
CA ALA A 64 5.07 -3.03 -12.00
C ALA A 64 3.95 -2.22 -12.69
N ILE A 65 2.97 -1.73 -11.92
CA ILE A 65 1.90 -0.84 -12.43
C ILE A 65 2.50 0.49 -12.92
N ASN A 66 3.37 1.12 -12.15
CA ASN A 66 3.99 2.40 -12.49
C ASN A 66 4.87 2.30 -13.75
N ASN A 67 5.54 1.17 -13.93
CA ASN A 67 6.37 0.86 -15.10
C ASN A 67 5.57 0.36 -16.30
N GLN A 68 4.26 0.12 -16.16
CA GLN A 68 3.39 -0.50 -17.17
C GLN A 68 3.91 -1.87 -17.64
N ASP A 69 4.61 -2.59 -16.76
CA ASP A 69 5.13 -3.93 -17.01
C ASP A 69 4.10 -4.99 -16.62
N TYR A 70 3.24 -5.34 -17.57
CA TYR A 70 2.18 -6.32 -17.33
C TYR A 70 2.69 -7.75 -17.10
N ARG A 71 3.89 -8.08 -17.55
CA ARG A 71 4.48 -9.39 -17.28
C ARG A 71 4.90 -9.48 -15.82
N ASN A 72 5.65 -8.48 -15.35
CA ASN A 72 6.04 -8.37 -13.95
C ASN A 72 4.81 -8.25 -13.05
N LEU A 73 3.81 -7.44 -13.44
CA LEU A 73 2.55 -7.33 -12.70
C LEU A 73 1.85 -8.68 -12.50
N CYS A 74 1.91 -9.58 -13.48
CA CYS A 74 1.34 -10.92 -13.35
C CYS A 74 2.12 -11.77 -12.33
N GLU A 75 3.44 -11.64 -12.30
CA GLU A 75 4.35 -12.31 -11.35
C GLU A 75 4.05 -11.83 -9.93
N GLU A 76 4.11 -10.53 -9.69
CA GLU A 76 3.92 -9.92 -8.36
C GLU A 76 2.50 -10.13 -7.79
N LEU A 77 1.48 -10.14 -8.64
CA LEU A 77 0.12 -10.55 -8.21
C LEU A 77 0.06 -12.00 -7.76
N GLY A 78 0.88 -12.88 -8.35
CA GLY A 78 1.07 -14.26 -7.89
C GLY A 78 1.70 -14.30 -6.50
N ASP A 79 2.70 -13.48 -6.23
CA ASP A 79 3.39 -13.42 -4.95
C ASP A 79 2.51 -12.81 -3.84
N VAL A 80 1.73 -11.76 -4.15
CA VAL A 80 0.66 -11.30 -3.24
C VAL A 80 -0.36 -12.40 -2.95
N LEU A 81 -0.79 -13.17 -3.96
CA LEU A 81 -1.69 -14.29 -3.77
C LEU A 81 -1.07 -15.37 -2.90
N LEU A 82 0.22 -15.67 -3.09
CA LEU A 82 0.98 -16.59 -2.24
C LEU A 82 0.93 -16.15 -0.76
N GLN A 83 1.12 -14.85 -0.46
CA GLN A 83 1.01 -14.34 0.92
C GLN A 83 -0.38 -14.60 1.50
N VAL A 84 -1.45 -14.37 0.73
CA VAL A 84 -2.83 -14.64 1.18
C VAL A 84 -3.02 -16.11 1.52
N VAL A 85 -2.56 -17.00 0.64
CA VAL A 85 -2.68 -18.45 0.80
C VAL A 85 -1.84 -18.97 1.97
N MET A 86 -0.61 -18.47 2.15
CA MET A 86 0.26 -18.79 3.29
C MET A 86 -0.39 -18.39 4.62
N HIS A 87 -0.89 -17.17 4.71
CA HIS A 87 -1.59 -16.71 5.92
C HIS A 87 -2.85 -17.56 6.22
N ALA A 88 -3.61 -17.94 5.18
CA ALA A 88 -4.78 -18.79 5.36
C ALA A 88 -4.40 -20.21 5.85
N ALA A 89 -3.33 -20.80 5.29
CA ALA A 89 -2.83 -22.11 5.72
C ALA A 89 -2.35 -22.10 7.19
N ILE A 90 -1.63 -21.04 7.60
CA ILE A 90 -1.19 -20.87 9.00
C ILE A 90 -2.41 -20.78 9.94
N ALA A 91 -3.43 -20.00 9.56
CA ALA A 91 -4.65 -19.87 10.36
C ALA A 91 -5.45 -21.17 10.44
N GLU A 92 -5.51 -21.94 9.35
CA GLU A 92 -6.15 -23.27 9.30
C GLU A 92 -5.46 -24.25 10.27
N GLU A 93 -4.13 -24.29 10.30
CA GLU A 93 -3.35 -25.08 11.27
C GLU A 93 -3.68 -24.67 12.72
N GLY A 94 -3.86 -23.37 12.97
CA GLY A 94 -4.26 -22.80 14.25
C GLY A 94 -5.75 -23.01 14.59
N LYS A 95 -6.56 -23.48 13.65
CA LYS A 95 -8.03 -23.61 13.74
C LYS A 95 -8.74 -22.28 13.98
N GLU A 96 -8.21 -21.20 13.43
CA GLU A 96 -8.77 -19.85 13.55
C GLU A 96 -9.76 -19.54 12.43
N PHE A 97 -9.35 -19.74 11.18
CA PHE A 97 -10.18 -19.61 9.98
C PHE A 97 -9.54 -20.35 8.79
N THR A 98 -10.31 -20.51 7.72
CA THR A 98 -9.89 -21.20 6.49
C THR A 98 -9.83 -20.23 5.31
N ILE A 99 -9.30 -20.69 4.19
CA ILE A 99 -9.30 -19.88 2.95
C ILE A 99 -10.74 -19.63 2.45
N GLU A 100 -11.66 -20.59 2.67
CA GLU A 100 -13.08 -20.46 2.34
C GLU A 100 -13.73 -19.33 3.15
N ASP A 101 -13.33 -19.14 4.42
CA ASP A 101 -13.80 -18.03 5.25
C ASP A 101 -13.31 -16.68 4.70
N VAL A 102 -12.06 -16.61 4.25
CA VAL A 102 -11.48 -15.40 3.62
C VAL A 102 -12.25 -15.06 2.35
N ILE A 103 -12.41 -16.03 1.44
CA ILE A 103 -13.13 -15.84 0.17
C ILE A 103 -14.60 -15.50 0.44
N GLY A 104 -15.26 -16.27 1.29
CA GLY A 104 -16.68 -16.09 1.63
C GLY A 104 -16.94 -14.72 2.27
N GLY A 105 -16.04 -14.28 3.14
CA GLY A 105 -16.08 -12.94 3.73
C GLY A 105 -15.97 -11.81 2.70
N GLU A 106 -15.06 -11.95 1.74
CA GLU A 106 -14.90 -10.97 0.67
C GLU A 106 -16.08 -10.96 -0.30
N CYS A 107 -16.56 -12.15 -0.73
CA CYS A 107 -17.75 -12.26 -1.58
C CYS A 107 -18.99 -11.59 -0.94
N LYS A 108 -19.23 -11.84 0.35
CA LYS A 108 -20.34 -11.20 1.08
C LYS A 108 -20.20 -9.67 1.09
N LYS A 109 -18.99 -9.16 1.35
CA LYS A 109 -18.72 -7.70 1.30
C LYS A 109 -19.00 -7.14 -0.10
N MET A 110 -18.52 -7.78 -1.15
CA MET A 110 -18.71 -7.31 -2.53
C MET A 110 -20.19 -7.29 -2.91
N ILE A 111 -20.94 -8.36 -2.63
CA ILE A 111 -22.37 -8.42 -2.91
C ILE A 111 -23.15 -7.35 -2.13
N ASN A 112 -22.91 -7.23 -0.83
CA ASN A 112 -23.64 -6.29 0.02
C ASN A 112 -23.36 -4.81 -0.34
N ARG A 113 -22.09 -4.51 -0.74
CA ARG A 113 -21.68 -3.14 -1.05
C ARG A 113 -21.97 -2.70 -2.49
N HIS A 114 -22.50 -3.60 -3.32
CA HIS A 114 -22.90 -3.30 -4.69
C HIS A 114 -24.38 -3.62 -4.95
N PRO A 115 -25.30 -3.03 -4.16
CA PRO A 115 -26.73 -3.30 -4.31
C PRO A 115 -27.31 -2.82 -5.66
N HIS A 116 -26.56 -2.02 -6.39
CA HIS A 116 -26.87 -1.61 -7.77
C HIS A 116 -26.50 -2.67 -8.82
N VAL A 117 -25.70 -3.69 -8.45
CA VAL A 117 -25.35 -4.83 -9.33
C VAL A 117 -26.08 -6.09 -8.90
N PHE A 118 -26.13 -6.35 -7.60
CA PHE A 118 -26.68 -7.59 -7.03
C PHE A 118 -28.07 -7.42 -6.40
N GLY A 119 -28.63 -6.22 -6.44
CA GLY A 119 -29.97 -5.86 -5.93
C GLY A 119 -30.73 -4.98 -6.91
N ASN A 120 -31.62 -4.12 -6.37
CA ASN A 120 -32.52 -3.29 -7.17
C ASN A 120 -32.23 -1.78 -7.03
N LEU A 121 -31.07 -1.40 -6.49
CA LEU A 121 -30.73 0.01 -6.32
C LEU A 121 -30.28 0.61 -7.66
N GLU A 122 -30.96 1.67 -8.12
CA GLU A 122 -30.51 2.41 -9.30
C GLU A 122 -29.49 3.47 -8.90
N VAL A 123 -28.41 3.57 -9.65
CA VAL A 123 -27.35 4.59 -9.49
C VAL A 123 -27.07 5.26 -10.83
N LYS A 124 -26.79 6.56 -10.81
CA LYS A 124 -26.61 7.35 -12.02
C LYS A 124 -25.13 7.58 -12.37
N ASP A 125 -24.26 7.52 -11.39
CA ASP A 125 -22.85 7.85 -11.54
C ASP A 125 -21.98 7.16 -10.48
N SER A 126 -20.66 7.15 -10.70
CA SER A 126 -19.67 6.55 -9.81
C SER A 126 -19.60 7.24 -8.45
N GLN A 127 -19.92 8.53 -8.36
CA GLN A 127 -19.91 9.27 -7.10
C GLN A 127 -20.98 8.74 -6.14
N THR A 128 -22.20 8.49 -6.68
CA THR A 128 -23.31 7.87 -5.93
C THR A 128 -22.95 6.46 -5.47
N VAL A 129 -22.25 5.67 -6.31
CA VAL A 129 -21.75 4.33 -5.94
C VAL A 129 -20.79 4.43 -4.75
N LEU A 130 -19.81 5.32 -4.81
CA LEU A 130 -18.84 5.51 -3.74
C LEU A 130 -19.47 5.97 -2.43
N SER A 131 -20.46 6.87 -2.50
CA SER A 131 -21.19 7.34 -1.32
C SER A 131 -21.95 6.19 -0.65
N ASN A 132 -22.73 5.43 -1.45
CA ASN A 132 -23.49 4.28 -0.96
C ASN A 132 -22.58 3.21 -0.35
N TRP A 133 -21.46 2.92 -1.00
CA TRP A 133 -20.47 1.96 -0.47
C TRP A 133 -19.94 2.37 0.91
N GLU A 134 -19.59 3.64 1.07
CA GLU A 134 -19.11 4.15 2.35
C GLU A 134 -20.18 4.07 3.45
N GLU A 135 -21.45 4.40 3.13
CA GLU A 135 -22.54 4.28 4.09
C GLU A 135 -22.77 2.82 4.51
N ILE A 136 -22.80 1.89 3.56
CA ILE A 136 -22.95 0.46 3.85
C ILE A 136 -21.80 -0.03 4.73
N LYS A 137 -20.57 0.35 4.40
CA LYS A 137 -19.37 0.00 5.17
C LYS A 137 -19.41 0.55 6.60
N GLN A 138 -19.95 1.76 6.81
CA GLN A 138 -20.12 2.33 8.15
C GLN A 138 -21.13 1.54 8.96
N LYS A 139 -22.28 1.17 8.34
CA LYS A 139 -23.33 0.34 8.98
C LYS A 139 -22.80 -1.06 9.35
N GLU A 140 -22.03 -1.72 8.46
CA GLU A 140 -21.39 -3.01 8.73
C GLU A 140 -20.45 -2.96 9.95
N LYS A 141 -19.70 -1.86 10.08
CA LYS A 141 -18.72 -1.67 11.16
C LYS A 141 -19.37 -1.22 12.48
N LYS A 142 -20.68 -0.90 12.48
CA LYS A 142 -21.44 -0.42 13.66
C LYS A 142 -20.76 0.74 14.39
N TYR A 143 -20.17 1.68 13.65
CA TYR A 143 -19.59 2.86 14.25
C TYR A 143 -20.71 3.75 14.82
N GLU A 144 -20.60 4.10 16.09
CA GLU A 144 -21.55 5.00 16.75
C GLU A 144 -21.28 6.47 16.39
N ASN A 145 -20.01 6.78 16.10
CA ASN A 145 -19.57 8.13 15.76
C ASN A 145 -18.41 8.11 14.76
N ILE A 146 -18.05 9.27 14.23
CA ILE A 146 -16.97 9.40 13.26
C ILE A 146 -15.59 9.13 13.90
N SER A 147 -15.43 9.47 15.19
CA SER A 147 -14.19 9.21 15.92
C SER A 147 -13.86 7.73 15.94
N ASP A 148 -14.85 6.84 16.11
CA ASP A 148 -14.63 5.39 16.04
C ASP A 148 -14.07 4.98 14.68
N SER A 149 -14.59 5.59 13.62
CA SER A 149 -14.14 5.32 12.27
C SER A 149 -12.70 5.80 12.03
N ILE A 150 -12.28 6.90 12.65
CA ILE A 150 -10.91 7.44 12.61
C ILE A 150 -9.96 6.53 13.41
N LEU A 151 -10.33 6.16 14.62
CA LEU A 151 -9.54 5.28 15.49
C LEU A 151 -9.30 3.89 14.88
N ASN A 152 -10.21 3.43 14.02
CA ASN A 152 -10.08 2.17 13.29
C ASN A 152 -9.22 2.26 12.01
N ILE A 153 -8.59 3.40 11.72
CA ILE A 153 -7.61 3.49 10.63
C ILE A 153 -6.33 2.76 11.09
N PRO A 154 -5.85 1.76 10.31
CA PRO A 154 -4.67 1.00 10.70
C PRO A 154 -3.46 1.89 10.96
N LYS A 155 -2.82 1.70 12.11
CA LYS A 155 -1.63 2.48 12.51
C LYS A 155 -0.39 2.12 11.69
N ALA A 156 -0.38 0.94 11.09
CA ALA A 156 0.73 0.45 10.26
C ALA A 156 0.75 1.02 8.84
N LEU A 157 -0.26 1.80 8.44
CA LEU A 157 -0.24 2.46 7.13
C LEU A 157 0.93 3.46 7.02
N PRO A 158 1.51 3.64 5.81
CA PRO A 158 2.42 4.75 5.54
C PRO A 158 1.83 6.08 6.00
N ALA A 159 2.66 6.95 6.56
CA ALA A 159 2.20 8.14 7.28
C ALA A 159 1.33 9.06 6.41
N ASN A 160 1.72 9.30 5.15
CA ASN A 160 0.94 10.15 4.24
C ASN A 160 -0.44 9.53 3.93
N ILE A 161 -0.50 8.21 3.67
CA ILE A 161 -1.75 7.50 3.42
C ILE A 161 -2.66 7.53 4.66
N ARG A 162 -2.08 7.36 5.84
CA ARG A 162 -2.82 7.42 7.11
C ARG A 162 -3.37 8.81 7.36
N ALA A 163 -2.54 9.85 7.19
CA ALA A 163 -2.93 11.26 7.35
C ALA A 163 -4.10 11.61 6.40
N GLU A 164 -3.98 11.27 5.11
CA GLU A 164 -5.03 11.49 4.12
C GLU A 164 -6.36 10.83 4.52
N LYS A 165 -6.32 9.56 5.00
CA LYS A 165 -7.51 8.84 5.45
C LYS A 165 -8.15 9.49 6.68
N VAL A 166 -7.36 9.98 7.64
CA VAL A 166 -7.84 10.70 8.83
C VAL A 166 -8.53 11.99 8.40
N GLN A 167 -7.88 12.79 7.58
CA GLN A 167 -8.40 14.07 7.07
C GLN A 167 -9.69 13.89 6.27
N LYS A 168 -9.76 12.88 5.36
CA LYS A 168 -11.00 12.56 4.63
C LYS A 168 -12.17 12.22 5.55
N LYS A 169 -11.92 11.56 6.67
CA LYS A 169 -12.97 11.26 7.66
C LYS A 169 -13.36 12.47 8.48
N ALA A 170 -12.38 13.30 8.87
CA ALA A 170 -12.64 14.56 9.57
C ALA A 170 -13.46 15.53 8.70
N ALA A 171 -13.14 15.64 7.42
CA ALA A 171 -13.89 16.43 6.44
C ALA A 171 -15.36 16.00 6.34
N LYS A 172 -15.62 14.68 6.32
CA LYS A 172 -17.00 14.16 6.35
C LYS A 172 -17.76 14.50 7.64
N ALA A 173 -17.05 14.76 8.75
CA ALA A 173 -17.63 15.24 10.00
C ALA A 173 -17.90 16.75 9.99
N GLY A 174 -17.55 17.45 8.92
CA GLY A 174 -17.64 18.91 8.83
C GLY A 174 -16.39 19.66 9.26
N LEU A 175 -15.31 18.94 9.68
CA LEU A 175 -14.00 19.54 9.96
C LEU A 175 -13.19 19.63 8.66
N GLU A 176 -13.49 20.64 7.83
CA GLU A 176 -12.86 20.86 6.54
C GLU A 176 -12.62 22.35 6.31
N PHE A 177 -11.60 22.69 5.58
CA PHE A 177 -11.36 24.04 5.09
C PHE A 177 -12.35 24.37 3.96
N GLU A 178 -12.74 25.63 3.86
CA GLU A 178 -13.71 26.07 2.86
C GLU A 178 -13.08 26.28 1.46
N SER A 179 -11.76 26.47 1.40
CA SER A 179 -11.06 26.79 0.15
C SER A 179 -9.60 26.32 0.12
N TYR A 180 -9.09 26.20 -1.10
CA TYR A 180 -7.66 25.97 -1.36
C TYR A 180 -6.76 27.02 -0.66
N ASP A 181 -7.15 28.29 -0.70
CA ASP A 181 -6.33 29.38 -0.13
C ASP A 181 -6.20 29.26 1.39
N GLN A 182 -7.26 28.80 2.08
CA GLN A 182 -7.19 28.54 3.53
C GLN A 182 -6.24 27.38 3.84
N VAL A 183 -6.29 26.28 3.08
CA VAL A 183 -5.37 25.14 3.27
C VAL A 183 -3.93 25.55 2.98
N LEU A 184 -3.69 26.31 1.92
CA LEU A 184 -2.37 26.84 1.60
C LEU A 184 -1.88 27.79 2.68
N GLY A 185 -2.77 28.63 3.22
CA GLY A 185 -2.48 29.49 4.36
C GLY A 185 -2.01 28.71 5.58
N LYS A 186 -2.65 27.56 5.86
CA LYS A 186 -2.22 26.67 6.97
C LYS A 186 -0.83 26.09 6.74
N VAL A 187 -0.47 25.72 5.50
CA VAL A 187 0.91 25.26 5.19
C VAL A 187 1.94 26.37 5.49
N TYR A 188 1.64 27.63 5.16
CA TYR A 188 2.52 28.74 5.49
C TYR A 188 2.61 28.99 6.99
N GLU A 189 1.51 28.87 7.72
CA GLU A 189 1.48 28.99 9.18
C GLU A 189 2.40 27.95 9.82
N GLU A 190 2.25 26.65 9.50
CA GLU A 190 3.10 25.58 10.01
C GLU A 190 4.58 25.76 9.64
N LEU A 191 4.86 26.32 8.46
CA LEU A 191 6.24 26.64 8.06
C LEU A 191 6.84 27.75 8.94
N GLU A 192 6.08 28.77 9.33
CA GLU A 192 6.55 29.81 10.25
C GLU A 192 6.72 29.27 11.68
N GLU A 193 5.80 28.40 12.17
CA GLU A 193 5.91 27.74 13.47
C GLU A 193 7.16 26.86 13.54
N LEU A 194 7.46 26.09 12.50
CA LEU A 194 8.71 25.33 12.38
C LEU A 194 9.96 26.23 12.44
N LYS A 195 9.92 27.43 11.82
CA LYS A 195 11.03 28.40 11.88
C LYS A 195 11.25 28.91 13.31
N GLU A 196 10.16 29.17 14.04
CA GLU A 196 10.26 29.62 15.43
C GLU A 196 10.76 28.48 16.35
N ALA A 197 10.24 27.26 16.17
CA ALA A 197 10.71 26.07 16.89
C ALA A 197 12.22 25.85 16.72
N ARG A 198 12.73 26.04 15.49
CA ARG A 198 14.17 25.96 15.19
C ARG A 198 14.98 27.02 15.93
N LYS A 199 14.46 28.25 16.13
CA LYS A 199 15.15 29.31 16.88
C LYS A 199 15.21 28.97 18.35
N ILE A 200 14.15 28.37 18.91
CA ILE A 200 14.12 27.92 20.30
C ILE A 200 15.12 26.78 20.53
N GLY A 201 15.35 25.92 19.52
CA GLY A 201 16.37 24.87 19.54
C GLY A 201 16.00 23.63 20.35
N GLN A 202 14.75 23.51 20.79
CA GLN A 202 14.25 22.31 21.49
C GLN A 202 13.82 21.26 20.45
N LYS A 203 14.51 20.14 20.42
CA LYS A 203 14.33 19.09 19.40
C LYS A 203 12.88 18.56 19.30
N SER A 204 12.24 18.30 20.43
CA SER A 204 10.86 17.81 20.47
C SER A 204 9.86 18.78 19.83
N TYR A 205 10.07 20.07 20.04
CA TYR A 205 9.23 21.10 19.44
C TYR A 205 9.45 21.20 17.92
N VAL A 206 10.70 21.10 17.46
CA VAL A 206 11.01 21.04 16.03
C VAL A 206 10.40 19.80 15.37
N GLU A 207 10.40 18.64 16.06
CA GLU A 207 9.78 17.38 15.57
C GLU A 207 8.25 17.52 15.47
N GLU A 208 7.62 18.21 16.44
CA GLU A 208 6.17 18.48 16.44
C GLU A 208 5.79 19.34 15.22
N GLU A 209 6.38 20.54 15.09
CA GLU A 209 6.06 21.47 14.00
C GLU A 209 6.40 20.91 12.62
N PHE A 210 7.46 20.11 12.50
CA PHE A 210 7.75 19.41 11.27
C PHE A 210 6.66 18.40 10.93
N GLY A 211 6.11 17.70 11.92
CA GLY A 211 5.00 16.79 11.75
C GLY A 211 3.73 17.50 11.28
N ASP A 212 3.41 18.66 11.87
CA ASP A 212 2.23 19.44 11.53
C ASP A 212 2.34 20.06 10.13
N LEU A 213 3.52 20.53 9.73
CA LEU A 213 3.81 20.93 8.36
C LEU A 213 3.57 19.79 7.36
N MET A 214 4.08 18.58 7.64
CA MET A 214 3.84 17.42 6.77
C MET A 214 2.36 17.07 6.69
N PHE A 215 1.63 17.14 7.81
CA PHE A 215 0.20 16.88 7.86
C PHE A 215 -0.60 17.92 7.06
N SER A 216 -0.23 19.20 7.13
CA SER A 216 -0.85 20.28 6.35
C SER A 216 -0.58 20.13 4.84
N ILE A 217 0.63 19.67 4.44
CA ILE A 217 0.97 19.36 3.04
C ILE A 217 0.12 18.22 2.51
N VAL A 218 -0.10 17.16 3.30
CA VAL A 218 -1.01 16.07 2.91
C VAL A 218 -2.45 16.58 2.75
N ASN A 219 -2.89 17.52 3.59
CA ASN A 219 -4.21 18.13 3.42
C ASN A 219 -4.31 18.95 2.13
N LEU A 220 -3.27 19.72 1.81
CA LEU A 220 -3.20 20.47 0.56
C LEU A 220 -3.29 19.55 -0.66
N SER A 221 -2.67 18.36 -0.61
CA SER A 221 -2.75 17.39 -1.72
C SER A 221 -4.19 16.94 -2.00
N ARG A 222 -5.04 16.86 -0.98
CA ARG A 222 -6.47 16.53 -1.13
C ARG A 222 -7.23 17.60 -1.92
N PHE A 223 -6.96 18.87 -1.65
CA PHE A 223 -7.55 20.00 -2.36
C PHE A 223 -7.05 20.11 -3.81
N LEU A 224 -5.83 19.67 -4.06
CA LEU A 224 -5.25 19.58 -5.40
C LEU A 224 -5.69 18.32 -6.16
N HIS A 225 -6.44 17.43 -5.52
CA HIS A 225 -6.84 16.12 -6.06
C HIS A 225 -5.65 15.26 -6.51
N VAL A 226 -4.53 15.34 -5.79
CA VAL A 226 -3.34 14.50 -6.01
C VAL A 226 -3.10 13.59 -4.81
N ASN A 227 -2.51 12.43 -5.04
CA ASN A 227 -2.12 11.52 -3.97
C ASN A 227 -0.73 11.91 -3.45
N ALA A 228 -0.61 12.24 -2.15
CA ALA A 228 0.63 12.71 -1.54
C ALA A 228 1.74 11.65 -1.58
N GLU A 229 1.41 10.36 -1.32
CA GLU A 229 2.37 9.25 -1.34
C GLU A 229 2.95 9.06 -2.73
N ASN A 230 2.09 8.93 -3.75
CA ASN A 230 2.53 8.76 -5.14
C ASN A 230 3.31 9.99 -5.64
N SER A 231 2.90 11.20 -5.25
CA SER A 231 3.59 12.43 -5.65
C SER A 231 5.01 12.49 -5.08
N LEU A 232 5.19 12.08 -3.81
CA LEU A 232 6.50 12.01 -3.19
C LEU A 232 7.36 10.89 -3.79
N THR A 233 6.79 9.72 -4.05
CA THR A 233 7.46 8.61 -4.76
C THR A 233 7.96 9.06 -6.14
N ASN A 234 7.10 9.71 -6.93
CA ASN A 234 7.48 10.21 -8.25
C ASN A 234 8.57 11.29 -8.19
N ALA A 235 8.53 12.17 -7.19
CA ALA A 235 9.56 13.17 -6.96
C ALA A 235 10.90 12.51 -6.59
N THR A 236 10.86 11.47 -5.75
CA THR A 236 12.04 10.69 -5.36
C THR A 236 12.64 9.97 -6.57
N ASN A 237 11.84 9.28 -7.38
CA ASN A 237 12.30 8.60 -8.59
C ASN A 237 12.90 9.60 -9.60
N LYS A 238 12.28 10.76 -9.76
CA LYS A 238 12.83 11.84 -10.58
C LYS A 238 14.20 12.31 -10.07
N PHE A 239 14.37 12.44 -8.75
CA PHE A 239 15.65 12.78 -8.15
C PHE A 239 16.70 11.68 -8.42
N ILE A 240 16.36 10.40 -8.21
CA ILE A 240 17.24 9.26 -8.46
C ILE A 240 17.72 9.26 -9.91
N ASN A 241 16.79 9.38 -10.87
CA ASN A 241 17.13 9.37 -12.30
C ASN A 241 18.09 10.53 -12.67
N ARG A 242 17.87 11.71 -12.09
CA ARG A 242 18.78 12.85 -12.28
C ARG A 242 20.14 12.59 -11.63
N PHE A 243 20.17 12.03 -10.44
CA PHE A 243 21.42 11.71 -9.74
C PHE A 243 22.26 10.70 -10.54
N VAL A 244 21.65 9.64 -11.08
CA VAL A 244 22.32 8.68 -11.98
C VAL A 244 22.89 9.38 -13.22
N GLY A 245 22.16 10.33 -13.80
CA GLY A 245 22.66 11.15 -14.91
C GLY A 245 23.88 11.98 -14.53
N VAL A 246 23.84 12.66 -13.39
CA VAL A 246 24.97 13.44 -12.86
C VAL A 246 26.20 12.56 -12.62
N GLU A 247 26.00 11.39 -12.00
CA GLU A 247 27.09 10.43 -11.76
C GLU A 247 27.68 9.93 -13.09
N SER A 248 26.85 9.68 -14.09
CA SER A 248 27.30 9.27 -15.42
C SER A 248 28.17 10.36 -16.08
N PHE A 249 27.77 11.63 -15.99
CA PHE A 249 28.58 12.74 -16.51
C PHE A 249 29.90 12.92 -15.76
N ALA A 250 29.91 12.79 -14.44
CA ALA A 250 31.13 12.84 -13.64
C ALA A 250 32.10 11.74 -14.07
N ARG A 251 31.63 10.50 -14.26
CA ARG A 251 32.45 9.38 -14.76
C ARG A 251 33.00 9.63 -16.17
N GLN A 252 32.22 10.24 -17.07
CA GLN A 252 32.72 10.62 -18.40
C GLN A 252 33.85 11.65 -18.33
N GLU A 253 33.85 12.53 -17.32
CA GLU A 253 34.90 13.49 -17.05
C GLU A 253 36.08 12.88 -16.26
N GLY A 254 36.05 11.57 -15.97
CA GLY A 254 37.10 10.86 -15.25
C GLY A 254 37.14 11.18 -13.74
N LYS A 255 36.04 11.70 -13.18
CA LYS A 255 35.92 12.10 -11.79
C LYS A 255 34.86 11.29 -11.05
N HIS A 256 35.03 11.19 -9.74
CA HIS A 256 33.98 10.76 -8.83
C HIS A 256 33.27 11.95 -8.18
N LEU A 257 31.97 11.83 -7.88
CA LEU A 257 31.19 12.95 -7.30
C LEU A 257 31.79 13.47 -5.98
N TRP A 258 32.37 12.58 -5.17
CA TRP A 258 33.01 12.97 -3.90
C TRP A 258 34.33 13.75 -4.07
N GLU A 259 34.88 13.80 -5.29
CA GLU A 259 36.07 14.57 -5.64
C GLU A 259 35.74 15.93 -6.24
N MET A 260 34.45 16.18 -6.50
CA MET A 260 33.95 17.39 -7.16
C MET A 260 33.50 18.45 -6.15
N SER A 261 33.68 19.68 -6.49
CA SER A 261 33.09 20.81 -5.74
C SER A 261 31.57 20.90 -5.95
N ALA A 262 30.87 21.53 -5.00
CA ALA A 262 29.43 21.75 -5.12
C ALA A 262 29.07 22.51 -6.42
N SER A 263 29.88 23.43 -6.88
CA SER A 263 29.68 24.20 -8.15
C SER A 263 29.80 23.30 -9.39
N GLU A 264 30.74 22.34 -9.39
CA GLU A 264 30.88 21.36 -10.49
C GLU A 264 29.67 20.43 -10.52
N ILE A 265 29.23 19.93 -9.36
CA ILE A 265 28.04 19.10 -9.24
C ILE A 265 26.80 19.85 -9.70
N ASP A 266 26.62 21.12 -9.29
CA ASP A 266 25.50 21.97 -9.74
C ASP A 266 25.48 22.16 -11.25
N THR A 267 26.67 22.29 -11.87
CA THR A 267 26.80 22.39 -13.33
C THR A 267 26.31 21.09 -14.00
N LEU A 268 26.72 19.93 -13.52
CA LEU A 268 26.24 18.63 -14.02
C LEU A 268 24.74 18.43 -13.78
N TRP A 269 24.25 18.87 -12.61
CA TRP A 269 22.82 18.83 -12.29
C TRP A 269 21.99 19.66 -13.25
N GLY A 270 22.51 20.81 -13.69
CA GLY A 270 21.89 21.64 -14.74
C GLY A 270 21.75 20.94 -16.09
N ARG A 271 22.67 19.99 -16.42
CA ARG A 271 22.66 19.23 -17.68
C ARG A 271 21.62 18.10 -17.72
N VAL A 272 21.15 17.61 -16.58
CA VAL A 272 20.17 16.52 -16.44
C VAL A 272 18.74 16.99 -16.15
N LYS A 273 18.50 18.32 -16.04
CA LYS A 273 17.17 18.93 -15.91
C LYS A 273 16.44 18.94 -17.23
#